data_ed837a5f2227cf8127ae14b982545128
#
_entry.id   ed837a5f2227cf8127ae14b982545128
#
_cell.length_a   1.000
_cell.length_b   1.000
_cell.length_c   1.000
_cell.angle_alpha   90.00
_cell.angle_beta   90.00
_cell.angle_gamma   90.00
#
_symmetry.space_group_name_H-M   'P 1'
#
loop_
_entity.id
_entity.type
_entity.pdbx_description
1 polymer ?
#
loop_
_entity_poly.entity_id
_entity_poly.type
_entity_poly.pdbx_seq_one_letter_code
_entity_poly.pdbx_strand_id
1 'polypeptide(L)'
;MDWAQLWEIVSLPDNIPIVALAALVPFYAWYGLRQARATDQLIVRLEADPEMAKSHHRKIHPYQPGWPAEVPVWPYLLRIEFLAAVIVTLVLMVWSITLNAPLEEPANPNHTMNPAKAPWYFVGLQEMLVYFDPWFAGVVLPTLIIVGLMAFPYIDANPLGVGYYTIRQRAVALWGFGLGFLIWLLLIFIGTFVRGPGWMWFWPGQTWDHTLVVYEVNRNLPDIFGIRNAWGQAIIGILAIGAFYAAAGLGIHKLVTRTSLDRKLFERTSLLQYLTFQFFAITILAGLPAKMLLRLLLRIKYVLITPWFNV
;
A
#
# COMPACT_ATOMS: atom_id res chain seq x y z
N MET A 1 2.86 15.65 21.32
CA MET A 1 1.42 15.43 21.28
C MET A 1 0.96 15.13 22.71
N ASP A 2 0.18 16.05 23.29
CA ASP A 2 -0.41 15.86 24.62
C ASP A 2 -1.38 14.68 24.58
N TRP A 3 -1.57 13.97 25.72
CA TRP A 3 -2.52 12.86 25.81
C TRP A 3 -3.96 13.29 25.54
N ALA A 4 -4.33 14.51 25.94
CA ALA A 4 -5.62 15.08 25.65
C ALA A 4 -5.87 15.20 24.14
N GLN A 5 -4.88 15.66 23.41
CA GLN A 5 -4.92 15.83 21.98
C GLN A 5 -4.91 14.50 21.21
N LEU A 6 -4.16 13.50 21.72
CA LEU A 6 -4.24 12.14 21.17
C LEU A 6 -5.64 11.58 21.32
N TRP A 7 -6.25 11.78 22.50
CA TRP A 7 -7.62 11.35 22.77
C TRP A 7 -8.63 12.04 21.86
N GLU A 8 -8.47 13.34 21.64
CA GLU A 8 -9.30 14.09 20.71
C GLU A 8 -9.23 13.49 19.29
N ILE A 9 -8.04 13.25 18.75
CA ILE A 9 -7.86 12.64 17.43
C ILE A 9 -8.49 11.23 17.36
N VAL A 10 -8.29 10.42 18.39
CA VAL A 10 -8.78 9.02 18.42
C VAL A 10 -10.31 8.97 18.58
N SER A 11 -10.89 9.90 19.31
CA SER A 11 -12.34 9.93 19.60
C SER A 11 -13.18 10.63 18.53
N LEU A 12 -12.54 11.34 17.58
CA LEU A 12 -13.26 11.94 16.46
C LEU A 12 -14.01 10.85 15.66
N PRO A 13 -15.33 11.03 15.42
CA PRO A 13 -16.12 10.05 14.66
C PRO A 13 -15.52 9.68 13.30
N ASP A 14 -14.89 10.62 12.61
CA ASP A 14 -14.25 10.42 11.31
C ASP A 14 -13.01 9.51 11.41
N ASN A 15 -12.36 9.46 12.56
CA ASN A 15 -11.17 8.64 12.78
C ASN A 15 -11.47 7.27 13.39
N ILE A 16 -12.71 6.99 13.82
CA ILE A 16 -13.09 5.68 14.37
C ILE A 16 -12.72 4.52 13.43
N PRO A 17 -12.95 4.60 12.11
CA PRO A 17 -12.58 3.51 11.20
C PRO A 17 -11.07 3.23 11.19
N ILE A 18 -10.21 4.24 11.17
CA ILE A 18 -8.76 4.01 11.18
C ILE A 18 -8.26 3.48 12.53
N VAL A 19 -8.86 3.93 13.62
CA VAL A 19 -8.58 3.39 14.96
C VAL A 19 -8.98 1.93 15.05
N ALA A 20 -10.16 1.57 14.52
CA ALA A 20 -10.60 0.19 14.41
C ALA A 20 -9.65 -0.66 13.55
N LEU A 21 -9.16 -0.13 12.44
CA LEU A 21 -8.19 -0.82 11.58
C LEU A 21 -6.87 -1.13 12.30
N ALA A 22 -6.45 -0.31 13.26
CA ALA A 22 -5.26 -0.59 14.06
C ALA A 22 -5.37 -1.90 14.87
N ALA A 23 -6.57 -2.34 15.21
CA ALA A 23 -6.84 -3.62 15.87
C ALA A 23 -7.23 -4.72 14.85
N LEU A 24 -8.11 -4.39 13.90
CA LEU A 24 -8.67 -5.37 12.95
C LEU A 24 -7.61 -5.90 11.97
N VAL A 25 -6.72 -5.04 11.45
CA VAL A 25 -5.70 -5.48 10.49
C VAL A 25 -4.71 -6.49 11.11
N PRO A 26 -4.11 -6.25 12.28
CA PRO A 26 -3.26 -7.25 12.92
C PRO A 26 -4.01 -8.55 13.24
N PHE A 27 -5.26 -8.44 13.72
CA PHE A 27 -6.09 -9.61 14.02
C PHE A 27 -6.36 -10.46 12.77
N TYR A 28 -6.84 -9.86 11.68
CA TYR A 28 -7.15 -10.61 10.46
C TYR A 28 -5.89 -11.07 9.72
N ALA A 29 -4.80 -10.32 9.79
CA ALA A 29 -3.51 -10.77 9.26
C ALA A 29 -3.01 -12.02 10.01
N TRP A 30 -3.04 -11.99 11.33
CA TRP A 30 -2.71 -13.16 12.16
C TRP A 30 -3.62 -14.36 11.86
N TYR A 31 -4.94 -14.13 11.80
CA TYR A 31 -5.93 -15.17 11.53
C TYR A 31 -5.74 -15.78 10.13
N GLY A 32 -5.56 -14.95 9.11
CA GLY A 32 -5.28 -15.38 7.75
C GLY A 32 -3.98 -16.18 7.63
N LEU A 33 -2.90 -15.72 8.26
CA LEU A 33 -1.62 -16.43 8.30
C LEU A 33 -1.71 -17.74 9.07
N ARG A 34 -2.49 -17.80 10.15
CA ARG A 34 -2.76 -19.06 10.87
C ARG A 34 -3.47 -20.07 9.97
N GLN A 35 -4.50 -19.64 9.24
CA GLN A 35 -5.20 -20.49 8.29
C GLN A 35 -4.28 -20.95 7.14
N ALA A 36 -3.46 -20.06 6.61
CA ALA A 36 -2.51 -20.36 5.56
C ALA A 36 -1.49 -21.43 5.99
N ARG A 37 -0.96 -21.32 7.22
CA ARG A 37 -0.05 -22.35 7.79
C ARG A 37 -0.73 -23.70 7.95
N ALA A 38 -1.98 -23.72 8.43
CA ALA A 38 -2.76 -24.95 8.56
C ALA A 38 -3.03 -25.60 7.19
N THR A 39 -3.31 -24.80 6.18
CA THR A 39 -3.51 -25.26 4.81
C THR A 39 -2.20 -25.76 4.18
N ASP A 40 -1.07 -25.08 4.40
CA ASP A 40 0.25 -25.55 3.95
C ASP A 40 0.61 -26.91 4.57
N GLN A 41 0.31 -27.12 5.85
CA GLN A 41 0.50 -28.42 6.51
C GLN A 41 -0.42 -29.50 5.92
N LEU A 42 -1.69 -29.16 5.63
CA LEU A 42 -2.62 -30.06 4.96
C LEU A 42 -2.13 -30.46 3.57
N ILE A 43 -1.64 -29.50 2.78
CA ILE A 43 -1.08 -29.75 1.44
C ILE A 43 0.06 -30.77 1.53
N VAL A 44 0.99 -30.60 2.46
CA VAL A 44 2.09 -31.54 2.66
C VAL A 44 1.59 -32.96 2.97
N ARG A 45 0.55 -33.10 3.79
CA ARG A 45 -0.06 -34.40 4.10
C ARG A 45 -0.72 -35.03 2.88
N LEU A 46 -1.44 -34.23 2.11
CA LEU A 46 -2.14 -34.71 0.90
C LEU A 46 -1.16 -35.06 -0.24
N GLU A 47 -0.03 -34.38 -0.30
CA GLU A 47 1.06 -34.72 -1.24
C GLU A 47 1.76 -36.04 -0.84
N ALA A 48 1.82 -36.34 0.45
CA ALA A 48 2.44 -37.57 0.98
C ALA A 48 1.50 -38.81 0.86
N ASP A 49 0.18 -38.59 0.84
CA ASP A 49 -0.83 -39.67 0.77
C ASP A 49 -1.80 -39.45 -0.39
N PRO A 50 -1.55 -40.08 -1.56
CA PRO A 50 -2.39 -39.94 -2.76
C PRO A 50 -3.83 -40.43 -2.58
N GLU A 51 -4.08 -41.43 -1.73
CA GLU A 51 -5.44 -41.95 -1.50
C GLU A 51 -6.26 -40.95 -0.67
N MET A 52 -5.65 -40.37 0.38
CA MET A 52 -6.23 -39.28 1.13
C MET A 52 -6.50 -38.07 0.22
N ALA A 53 -5.60 -37.75 -0.70
CA ALA A 53 -5.76 -36.64 -1.64
C ALA A 53 -6.95 -36.84 -2.59
N LYS A 54 -7.24 -38.06 -3.03
CA LYS A 54 -8.39 -38.37 -3.89
C LYS A 54 -9.72 -38.19 -3.18
N SER A 55 -9.80 -38.56 -1.90
CA SER A 55 -11.04 -38.49 -1.11
C SER A 55 -11.27 -37.14 -0.45
N HIS A 56 -10.23 -36.32 -0.30
CA HIS A 56 -10.33 -35.04 0.41
C HIS A 56 -11.17 -34.02 -0.36
N HIS A 57 -12.07 -33.32 0.32
CA HIS A 57 -12.96 -32.32 -0.28
C HIS A 57 -12.25 -31.07 -0.81
N ARG A 58 -11.08 -30.71 -0.28
CA ARG A 58 -10.27 -29.59 -0.77
C ARG A 58 -9.41 -30.03 -1.95
N LYS A 59 -9.49 -29.27 -3.03
CA LYS A 59 -8.68 -29.48 -4.22
C LYS A 59 -7.44 -28.59 -4.12
N ILE A 60 -6.27 -29.21 -4.00
CA ILE A 60 -4.99 -28.51 -3.86
C ILE A 60 -4.29 -28.26 -5.19
N HIS A 61 -4.81 -28.81 -6.28
CA HIS A 61 -4.27 -28.65 -7.63
C HIS A 61 -5.05 -27.62 -8.43
N PRO A 62 -4.42 -26.99 -9.45
CA PRO A 62 -5.12 -26.14 -10.41
C PRO A 62 -6.29 -26.91 -11.08
N TYR A 63 -7.16 -26.13 -11.77
CA TYR A 63 -8.29 -26.67 -12.49
C TYR A 63 -7.95 -27.95 -13.24
N GLN A 64 -8.80 -28.96 -13.08
CA GLN A 64 -8.72 -30.22 -13.80
C GLN A 64 -9.91 -30.37 -14.74
N PRO A 65 -9.74 -31.06 -15.90
CA PRO A 65 -10.84 -31.38 -16.76
C PRO A 65 -11.96 -32.12 -16.00
N GLY A 66 -13.19 -31.68 -16.19
CA GLY A 66 -14.37 -32.22 -15.48
C GLY A 66 -14.80 -31.40 -14.26
N TRP A 67 -14.04 -30.43 -13.81
CA TRP A 67 -14.52 -29.44 -12.83
C TRP A 67 -15.42 -28.42 -13.53
N PRO A 68 -16.50 -27.95 -12.87
CA PRO A 68 -17.30 -26.87 -13.42
C PRO A 68 -16.44 -25.62 -13.58
N ALA A 69 -16.44 -25.02 -14.78
CA ALA A 69 -15.78 -23.77 -15.07
C ALA A 69 -16.52 -22.57 -14.46
N GLU A 70 -17.78 -22.77 -14.07
CA GLU A 70 -18.64 -21.74 -13.53
C GLU A 70 -18.85 -21.92 -12.01
N VAL A 71 -18.86 -20.81 -11.30
CA VAL A 71 -19.24 -20.78 -9.89
C VAL A 71 -20.70 -20.35 -9.81
N PRO A 72 -21.61 -21.12 -9.14
CA PRO A 72 -23.01 -20.74 -9.01
C PRO A 72 -23.12 -19.46 -8.15
N VAL A 73 -23.33 -18.34 -8.84
CA VAL A 73 -23.54 -17.04 -8.21
C VAL A 73 -24.97 -16.91 -7.71
N TRP A 74 -25.93 -17.36 -8.50
CA TRP A 74 -27.34 -17.37 -8.15
C TRP A 74 -27.77 -18.77 -7.66
N PRO A 75 -28.54 -18.90 -6.57
CA PRO A 75 -28.96 -17.81 -5.64
C PRO A 75 -28.04 -17.60 -4.44
N TYR A 76 -26.99 -18.40 -4.29
CA TYR A 76 -26.25 -18.50 -3.02
C TYR A 76 -25.37 -17.27 -2.73
N LEU A 77 -24.46 -16.95 -3.62
CA LEU A 77 -23.56 -15.80 -3.43
C LEU A 77 -24.35 -14.49 -3.40
N LEU A 78 -25.29 -14.32 -4.33
CA LEU A 78 -26.12 -13.13 -4.40
C LEU A 78 -26.91 -12.88 -3.11
N ARG A 79 -27.46 -13.91 -2.49
CA ARG A 79 -28.20 -13.77 -1.22
C ARG A 79 -27.30 -13.32 -0.08
N ILE A 80 -26.07 -13.84 -0.01
CA ILE A 80 -25.09 -13.48 1.00
C ILE A 80 -24.66 -12.02 0.82
N GLU A 81 -24.35 -11.62 -0.41
CA GLU A 81 -23.96 -10.25 -0.73
C GLU A 81 -25.10 -9.25 -0.47
N PHE A 82 -26.33 -9.59 -0.85
CA PHE A 82 -27.50 -8.78 -0.59
C PHE A 82 -27.75 -8.61 0.92
N LEU A 83 -27.67 -9.69 1.70
CA LEU A 83 -27.84 -9.62 3.15
C LEU A 83 -26.74 -8.78 3.79
N ALA A 84 -25.48 -8.94 3.35
CA ALA A 84 -24.36 -8.14 3.83
C ALA A 84 -24.56 -6.64 3.52
N ALA A 85 -25.02 -6.32 2.29
CA ALA A 85 -25.34 -4.95 1.90
C ALA A 85 -26.44 -4.34 2.78
N VAL A 86 -27.52 -5.08 3.05
CA VAL A 86 -28.61 -4.62 3.93
C VAL A 86 -28.10 -4.35 5.34
N ILE A 87 -27.34 -5.29 5.93
CA ILE A 87 -26.79 -5.14 7.28
C ILE A 87 -25.87 -3.93 7.37
N VAL A 88 -24.94 -3.77 6.42
CA VAL A 88 -24.02 -2.63 6.40
C VAL A 88 -24.79 -1.32 6.25
N THR A 89 -25.79 -1.27 5.36
CA THR A 89 -26.63 -0.07 5.20
C THR A 89 -27.34 0.30 6.49
N LEU A 90 -27.93 -0.67 7.19
CA LEU A 90 -28.58 -0.42 8.49
C LEU A 90 -27.60 0.09 9.53
N VAL A 91 -26.41 -0.51 9.62
CA VAL A 91 -25.34 -0.04 10.54
C VAL A 91 -24.95 1.39 10.23
N LEU A 92 -24.74 1.73 8.95
CA LEU A 92 -24.38 3.09 8.54
C LEU A 92 -25.52 4.11 8.78
N MET A 93 -26.78 3.70 8.59
CA MET A 93 -27.92 4.55 8.95
C MET A 93 -28.00 4.84 10.44
N VAL A 94 -27.84 3.82 11.29
CA VAL A 94 -27.81 4.02 12.75
C VAL A 94 -26.62 4.90 13.13
N TRP A 95 -25.45 4.67 12.55
CA TRP A 95 -24.26 5.51 12.77
C TRP A 95 -24.52 6.97 12.42
N SER A 96 -25.10 7.26 11.24
CA SER A 96 -25.34 8.62 10.78
C SER A 96 -26.38 9.39 11.62
N ILE A 97 -27.28 8.65 12.31
CA ILE A 97 -28.30 9.26 13.18
C ILE A 97 -27.75 9.49 14.59
N THR A 98 -26.89 8.59 15.08
CA THR A 98 -26.42 8.58 16.48
C THR A 98 -25.14 9.37 16.70
N LEU A 99 -24.28 9.48 15.68
CA LEU A 99 -23.03 10.20 15.77
C LEU A 99 -23.07 11.47 14.93
N ASN A 100 -22.84 12.60 15.59
CA ASN A 100 -22.76 13.88 14.89
C ASN A 100 -21.45 13.97 14.11
N ALA A 101 -21.52 14.44 12.88
CA ALA A 101 -20.33 14.83 12.15
C ALA A 101 -19.67 16.04 12.83
N PRO A 102 -18.35 16.04 13.06
CA PRO A 102 -17.65 17.19 13.59
C PRO A 102 -17.74 18.33 12.58
N LEU A 103 -18.37 19.42 13.00
CA LEU A 103 -18.40 20.65 12.22
C LEU A 103 -17.22 21.53 12.63
N GLU A 104 -16.55 22.07 11.68
CA GLU A 104 -15.48 23.02 11.89
C GLU A 104 -16.03 24.43 12.08
N GLU A 105 -15.16 25.37 12.43
CA GLU A 105 -15.52 26.78 12.54
C GLU A 105 -16.06 27.32 11.19
N PRO A 106 -16.93 28.35 11.22
CA PRO A 106 -17.41 28.99 10.00
C PRO A 106 -16.24 29.44 9.11
N ALA A 107 -16.39 29.29 7.81
CA ALA A 107 -15.35 29.64 6.83
C ALA A 107 -14.85 31.09 7.03
N ASN A 108 -13.56 31.22 7.26
CA ASN A 108 -12.90 32.52 7.40
C ASN A 108 -11.85 32.66 6.27
N PRO A 109 -12.02 33.59 5.32
CA PRO A 109 -11.08 33.75 4.22
C PRO A 109 -9.68 34.22 4.64
N ASN A 110 -9.56 34.74 5.85
CA ASN A 110 -8.29 35.22 6.40
C ASN A 110 -7.57 34.19 7.28
N HIS A 111 -8.20 33.05 7.55
CA HIS A 111 -7.65 32.01 8.43
C HIS A 111 -7.86 30.64 7.82
N THR A 112 -6.76 29.94 7.51
CA THR A 112 -6.82 28.58 7.00
C THR A 112 -6.56 27.60 8.17
N MET A 113 -7.28 26.50 8.19
CA MET A 113 -7.02 25.42 9.14
C MET A 113 -5.57 24.96 9.08
N ASN A 114 -4.97 24.76 10.25
CA ASN A 114 -3.59 24.30 10.35
C ASN A 114 -3.46 23.23 11.45
N PRO A 115 -3.35 21.94 11.10
CA PRO A 115 -3.27 21.37 9.74
C PRO A 115 -4.65 21.14 9.10
N ALA A 116 -4.76 21.37 7.77
CA ALA A 116 -5.90 20.95 7.00
C ALA A 116 -5.72 19.50 6.55
N LYS A 117 -6.36 18.56 7.21
CA LYS A 117 -6.23 17.12 6.93
C LYS A 117 -7.37 16.61 6.06
N ALA A 118 -7.03 15.84 5.05
CA ALA A 118 -8.01 15.03 4.32
C ALA A 118 -8.62 13.95 5.23
N PRO A 119 -9.80 13.42 4.91
CA PRO A 119 -10.32 12.23 5.59
C PRO A 119 -9.31 11.09 5.62
N TRP A 120 -9.38 10.24 6.65
CA TRP A 120 -8.38 9.22 6.90
C TRP A 120 -8.02 8.36 5.67
N TYR A 121 -9.00 8.04 4.81
CA TYR A 121 -8.79 7.22 3.62
C TYR A 121 -8.02 7.93 2.50
N PHE A 122 -7.98 9.26 2.50
CA PHE A 122 -7.18 10.07 1.57
C PHE A 122 -5.93 10.67 2.20
N VAL A 123 -5.81 10.68 3.52
CA VAL A 123 -4.67 11.32 4.19
C VAL A 123 -3.34 10.66 3.84
N GLY A 124 -3.34 9.37 3.47
CA GLY A 124 -2.15 8.70 2.94
C GLY A 124 -1.67 9.28 1.61
N LEU A 125 -2.59 9.67 0.71
CA LEU A 125 -2.25 10.40 -0.52
C LEU A 125 -1.76 11.81 -0.22
N GLN A 126 -2.36 12.48 0.75
CA GLN A 126 -1.91 13.79 1.22
C GLN A 126 -0.50 13.71 1.83
N GLU A 127 -0.17 12.67 2.58
CA GLU A 127 1.18 12.43 3.07
C GLU A 127 2.18 12.20 1.94
N MET A 128 1.78 11.57 0.84
CA MET A 128 2.65 11.41 -0.34
C MET A 128 3.06 12.74 -0.99
N LEU A 129 2.25 13.81 -0.84
CA LEU A 129 2.60 15.17 -1.32
C LEU A 129 3.83 15.75 -0.61
N VAL A 130 4.20 15.24 0.55
CA VAL A 130 5.45 15.62 1.23
C VAL A 130 6.68 15.14 0.44
N TYR A 131 6.54 14.00 -0.22
CA TYR A 131 7.65 13.30 -0.86
C TYR A 131 7.72 13.53 -2.37
N PHE A 132 6.60 13.78 -3.01
CA PHE A 132 6.46 13.91 -4.46
C PHE A 132 5.76 15.20 -4.85
N ASP A 133 5.93 15.60 -6.09
CA ASP A 133 5.14 16.63 -6.73
C ASP A 133 3.63 16.24 -6.75
N PRO A 134 2.71 17.20 -6.60
CA PRO A 134 1.27 16.92 -6.59
C PRO A 134 0.77 16.07 -7.76
N TRP A 135 1.29 16.32 -8.96
CA TRP A 135 0.91 15.54 -10.14
C TRP A 135 1.37 14.08 -10.02
N PHE A 136 2.59 13.88 -9.51
CA PHE A 136 3.12 12.53 -9.33
C PHE A 136 2.40 11.77 -8.22
N ALA A 137 2.20 12.41 -7.06
CA ALA A 137 1.53 11.80 -5.91
C ALA A 137 0.03 11.56 -6.15
N GLY A 138 -0.68 12.52 -6.79
CA GLY A 138 -2.13 12.47 -6.94
C GLY A 138 -2.61 11.74 -8.20
N VAL A 139 -1.79 11.66 -9.26
CA VAL A 139 -2.18 11.04 -10.53
C VAL A 139 -1.32 9.84 -10.87
N VAL A 140 0.01 10.00 -10.96
CA VAL A 140 0.88 8.94 -11.48
C VAL A 140 0.90 7.72 -10.55
N LEU A 141 1.16 7.90 -9.27
CA LEU A 141 1.24 6.78 -8.32
C LEU A 141 -0.10 6.03 -8.17
N PRO A 142 -1.26 6.69 -7.96
CA PRO A 142 -2.53 6.01 -7.92
C PRO A 142 -2.85 5.26 -9.22
N THR A 143 -2.56 5.86 -10.37
CA THR A 143 -2.75 5.20 -11.67
C THR A 143 -1.87 3.96 -11.81
N LEU A 144 -0.60 4.03 -11.40
CA LEU A 144 0.30 2.88 -11.40
C LEU A 144 -0.18 1.76 -10.48
N ILE A 145 -0.75 2.08 -9.32
CA ILE A 145 -1.34 1.07 -8.42
C ILE A 145 -2.52 0.39 -9.11
N ILE A 146 -3.44 1.15 -9.70
CA ILE A 146 -4.61 0.61 -10.40
C ILE A 146 -4.17 -0.27 -11.58
N VAL A 147 -3.28 0.23 -12.44
CA VAL A 147 -2.77 -0.51 -13.60
C VAL A 147 -2.00 -1.75 -13.17
N GLY A 148 -1.23 -1.67 -12.06
CA GLY A 148 -0.53 -2.81 -11.48
C GLY A 148 -1.49 -3.92 -11.01
N LEU A 149 -2.59 -3.53 -10.35
CA LEU A 149 -3.63 -4.48 -9.94
C LEU A 149 -4.34 -5.11 -11.15
N MET A 150 -4.61 -4.31 -12.20
CA MET A 150 -5.18 -4.82 -13.46
C MET A 150 -4.22 -5.76 -14.19
N ALA A 151 -2.92 -5.49 -14.16
CA ALA A 151 -1.90 -6.31 -14.81
C ALA A 151 -1.60 -7.61 -14.05
N PHE A 152 -1.89 -7.66 -12.75
CA PHE A 152 -1.52 -8.77 -11.87
C PHE A 152 -1.95 -10.15 -12.41
N PRO A 153 -3.20 -10.38 -12.85
CA PRO A 153 -3.60 -11.68 -13.40
C PRO A 153 -2.81 -12.13 -14.64
N TYR A 154 -2.26 -11.18 -15.39
CA TYR A 154 -1.51 -11.45 -16.62
C TYR A 154 0.00 -11.68 -16.36
N ILE A 155 0.52 -11.11 -15.29
CA ILE A 155 1.93 -11.26 -14.92
C ILE A 155 2.16 -12.38 -13.90
N ASP A 156 1.11 -12.85 -13.22
CA ASP A 156 1.18 -13.97 -12.28
C ASP A 156 1.22 -15.30 -13.04
N ALA A 157 2.41 -15.83 -13.21
CA ALA A 157 2.64 -17.12 -13.87
C ALA A 157 2.50 -18.32 -12.90
N ASN A 158 2.07 -18.12 -11.66
CA ASN A 158 1.93 -19.18 -10.68
C ASN A 158 0.66 -20.02 -10.95
N PRO A 159 0.77 -21.30 -11.36
CA PRO A 159 -0.37 -22.17 -11.61
C PRO A 159 -1.02 -22.71 -10.34
N LEU A 160 -0.37 -22.51 -9.18
CA LEU A 160 -0.80 -23.04 -7.90
C LEU A 160 -1.66 -22.00 -7.16
N GLY A 161 -2.49 -22.49 -6.24
CA GLY A 161 -3.36 -21.66 -5.44
C GLY A 161 -4.75 -21.55 -6.05
N VAL A 162 -5.68 -22.16 -5.40
CA VAL A 162 -7.03 -22.44 -5.89
C VAL A 162 -8.09 -21.95 -4.90
N GLY A 163 -7.97 -20.71 -4.48
CA GLY A 163 -8.91 -20.09 -3.56
C GLY A 163 -8.69 -20.42 -2.08
N TYR A 164 -7.55 -21.04 -1.72
CA TYR A 164 -7.17 -21.27 -0.32
C TYR A 164 -6.00 -20.37 0.07
N TYR A 165 -5.99 -19.90 1.31
CA TYR A 165 -4.84 -19.21 1.85
C TYR A 165 -3.67 -20.16 1.96
N THR A 166 -2.55 -19.83 1.30
CA THR A 166 -1.28 -20.57 1.36
C THR A 166 -0.12 -19.59 1.37
N ILE A 167 0.90 -19.85 2.19
CA ILE A 167 2.12 -19.04 2.20
C ILE A 167 3.09 -19.60 1.16
N ARG A 168 3.28 -20.92 1.15
CA ARG A 168 4.28 -21.57 0.30
C ARG A 168 4.01 -21.46 -1.19
N GLN A 169 2.73 -21.56 -1.59
CA GLN A 169 2.35 -21.54 -2.99
C GLN A 169 2.17 -20.13 -3.54
N ARG A 170 1.94 -19.12 -2.65
CA ARG A 170 1.63 -17.75 -3.01
C ARG A 170 2.49 -16.71 -2.30
N ALA A 171 3.73 -17.08 -1.96
CA ALA A 171 4.62 -16.22 -1.18
C ALA A 171 4.85 -14.85 -1.82
N VAL A 172 5.16 -14.79 -3.12
CA VAL A 172 5.41 -13.52 -3.82
C VAL A 172 4.18 -12.61 -3.80
N ALA A 173 3.00 -13.16 -4.12
CA ALA A 173 1.75 -12.38 -4.10
C ALA A 173 1.40 -11.90 -2.69
N LEU A 174 1.52 -12.78 -1.70
CA LEU A 174 1.23 -12.46 -0.30
C LEU A 174 2.14 -11.35 0.24
N TRP A 175 3.44 -11.49 0.07
CA TRP A 175 4.40 -10.51 0.59
C TRP A 175 4.41 -9.23 -0.22
N GLY A 176 4.25 -9.30 -1.54
CA GLY A 176 4.16 -8.12 -2.40
C GLY A 176 2.95 -7.26 -2.06
N PHE A 177 1.76 -7.87 -2.01
CA PHE A 177 0.55 -7.17 -1.61
C PHE A 177 0.62 -6.68 -0.15
N GLY A 178 1.05 -7.54 0.77
CA GLY A 178 1.14 -7.22 2.19
C GLY A 178 2.07 -6.05 2.47
N LEU A 179 3.22 -5.97 1.79
CA LEU A 179 4.15 -4.85 1.91
C LEU A 179 3.55 -3.55 1.35
N GLY A 180 2.92 -3.60 0.17
CA GLY A 180 2.25 -2.43 -0.41
C GLY A 180 1.12 -1.91 0.49
N PHE A 181 0.31 -2.80 1.02
CA PHE A 181 -0.76 -2.47 1.96
C PHE A 181 -0.21 -1.89 3.28
N LEU A 182 0.88 -2.44 3.79
CA LEU A 182 1.55 -1.92 4.99
C LEU A 182 2.10 -0.50 4.76
N ILE A 183 2.71 -0.23 3.60
CA ILE A 183 3.19 1.11 3.25
C ILE A 183 2.01 2.10 3.21
N TRP A 184 0.89 1.70 2.61
CA TRP A 184 -0.31 2.54 2.57
C TRP A 184 -0.85 2.84 3.96
N LEU A 185 -0.99 1.84 4.83
CA LEU A 185 -1.41 2.03 6.23
C LEU A 185 -0.43 2.91 7.00
N LEU A 186 0.88 2.77 6.78
CA LEU A 186 1.90 3.60 7.40
C LEU A 186 1.74 5.07 7.02
N LEU A 187 1.49 5.35 5.74
CA LEU A 187 1.24 6.72 5.27
C LEU A 187 -0.02 7.33 5.91
N ILE A 188 -1.11 6.55 6.01
CA ILE A 188 -2.33 6.98 6.70
C ILE A 188 -2.04 7.26 8.18
N PHE A 189 -1.35 6.35 8.85
CA PHE A 189 -1.02 6.49 10.26
C PHE A 189 -0.16 7.75 10.52
N ILE A 190 0.87 7.98 9.71
CA ILE A 190 1.71 9.17 9.80
C ILE A 190 0.86 10.43 9.59
N GLY A 191 0.08 10.49 8.52
CA GLY A 191 -0.74 11.67 8.21
C GLY A 191 -1.81 11.96 9.25
N THR A 192 -2.44 10.92 9.80
CA THR A 192 -3.52 11.09 10.80
C THR A 192 -2.98 11.45 12.18
N PHE A 193 -1.99 10.69 12.69
CA PHE A 193 -1.59 10.76 14.10
C PHE A 193 -0.28 11.51 14.35
N VAL A 194 0.62 11.58 13.38
CA VAL A 194 1.97 12.13 13.59
C VAL A 194 2.13 13.52 13.00
N ARG A 195 1.40 13.85 11.93
CA ARG A 195 1.45 15.18 11.31
C ARG A 195 0.56 16.15 12.04
N GLY A 196 1.13 17.32 12.35
CA GLY A 196 0.48 18.43 13.04
C GLY A 196 0.56 19.75 12.28
N PRO A 197 0.43 20.89 12.98
CA PRO A 197 0.47 22.22 12.38
C PRO A 197 1.66 22.43 11.44
N GLY A 198 1.43 23.09 10.30
CA GLY A 198 2.42 23.23 9.24
C GLY A 198 2.81 21.92 8.55
N TRP A 199 2.07 20.84 8.73
CA TRP A 199 2.40 19.49 8.28
C TRP A 199 3.71 18.96 8.84
N MET A 200 4.10 19.48 10.03
CA MET A 200 5.33 19.10 10.72
C MET A 200 5.16 17.78 11.46
N TRP A 201 6.29 17.17 11.76
CA TRP A 201 6.35 15.94 12.53
C TRP A 201 6.29 16.25 14.04
N PHE A 202 5.32 15.67 14.72
CA PHE A 202 5.12 15.83 16.16
C PHE A 202 5.27 14.48 16.87
N TRP A 203 6.16 14.47 17.85
CA TRP A 203 6.36 13.33 18.71
C TRP A 203 5.45 13.39 19.94
N PRO A 204 5.12 12.24 20.56
CA PRO A 204 4.39 12.21 21.83
C PRO A 204 5.05 13.15 22.86
N GLY A 205 4.24 13.99 23.53
CA GLY A 205 4.71 14.99 24.50
C GLY A 205 5.06 16.37 23.93
N GLN A 206 5.09 16.56 22.61
CA GLN A 206 5.29 17.88 22.01
C GLN A 206 3.98 18.68 22.00
N THR A 207 4.07 19.99 22.29
CA THR A 207 2.95 20.91 22.25
C THR A 207 2.48 21.13 20.81
N TRP A 208 1.18 21.08 20.63
CA TRP A 208 0.53 21.29 19.34
C TRP A 208 0.06 22.75 19.22
N ASP A 209 0.81 23.57 18.53
CA ASP A 209 0.48 24.96 18.32
C ASP A 209 -0.06 25.18 16.91
N HIS A 210 -1.37 25.47 16.80
CA HIS A 210 -2.06 25.69 15.53
C HIS A 210 -1.60 26.97 14.81
N THR A 211 -0.94 27.87 15.49
CA THR A 211 -0.38 29.11 14.91
C THR A 211 1.02 28.91 14.34
N LEU A 212 1.65 27.74 14.60
CA LEU A 212 3.01 27.48 14.20
C LEU A 212 3.11 27.40 12.67
N VAL A 213 3.87 28.31 12.09
CA VAL A 213 4.26 28.28 10.67
C VAL A 213 5.74 27.98 10.57
N VAL A 214 6.08 26.80 10.09
CA VAL A 214 7.47 26.37 9.93
C VAL A 214 7.76 26.13 8.44
N TYR A 215 8.81 26.78 7.95
CA TYR A 215 9.30 26.56 6.60
C TYR A 215 10.40 25.51 6.62
N GLU A 216 10.17 24.39 5.96
CA GLU A 216 11.20 23.37 5.80
C GLU A 216 12.24 23.80 4.77
N VAL A 217 13.51 23.73 5.15
CA VAL A 217 14.62 23.92 4.22
C VAL A 217 14.87 22.59 3.50
N ASN A 218 14.50 22.55 2.23
CA ASN A 218 14.68 21.38 1.38
C ASN A 218 15.74 21.65 0.31
N ARG A 219 16.41 20.59 -0.09
CA ARG A 219 17.35 20.58 -1.22
C ARG A 219 16.87 19.64 -2.29
N ASN A 220 17.22 19.91 -3.53
CA ASN A 220 17.01 18.95 -4.60
C ASN A 220 18.33 18.24 -4.90
N LEU A 221 18.25 17.03 -5.44
CA LEU A 221 19.46 16.26 -5.73
C LEU A 221 20.45 17.01 -6.65
N PRO A 222 20.01 17.67 -7.74
CA PRO A 222 20.92 18.45 -8.59
C PRO A 222 21.57 19.63 -7.88
N ASP A 223 20.93 20.23 -6.89
CA ASP A 223 21.45 21.37 -6.13
C ASP A 223 22.69 20.97 -5.30
N ILE A 224 22.77 19.72 -4.86
CA ILE A 224 23.92 19.16 -4.15
C ILE A 224 25.17 19.16 -5.03
N PHE A 225 24.99 18.99 -6.34
CA PHE A 225 26.08 19.02 -7.33
C PHE A 225 26.32 20.42 -7.91
N GLY A 226 25.62 21.45 -7.43
CA GLY A 226 25.73 22.81 -7.90
C GLY A 226 25.18 23.08 -9.30
N ILE A 227 24.35 22.17 -9.83
CA ILE A 227 23.81 22.25 -11.19
C ILE A 227 22.50 23.01 -11.18
N ARG A 228 22.48 24.15 -11.89
CA ARG A 228 21.33 25.08 -11.94
C ARG A 228 20.64 25.13 -13.29
N ASN A 229 21.25 24.61 -14.37
CA ASN A 229 20.64 24.60 -15.67
C ASN A 229 19.59 23.49 -15.79
N ALA A 230 18.46 23.75 -16.42
CA ALA A 230 17.33 22.83 -16.50
C ALA A 230 17.69 21.47 -17.13
N TRP A 231 18.49 21.47 -18.20
CA TRP A 231 18.94 20.23 -18.84
C TRP A 231 19.86 19.39 -17.93
N GLY A 232 20.79 20.03 -17.25
CA GLY A 232 21.69 19.34 -16.32
C GLY A 232 20.93 18.74 -15.14
N GLN A 233 19.94 19.46 -14.59
CA GLN A 233 19.09 18.96 -13.52
C GLN A 233 18.28 17.72 -13.96
N ALA A 234 17.70 17.78 -15.16
CA ALA A 234 16.98 16.64 -15.73
C ALA A 234 17.89 15.43 -15.98
N ILE A 235 19.08 15.64 -16.56
CA ILE A 235 20.04 14.56 -16.82
C ILE A 235 20.48 13.86 -15.53
N ILE A 236 20.86 14.62 -14.50
CA ILE A 236 21.24 14.01 -13.21
C ILE A 236 20.08 13.22 -12.60
N GLY A 237 18.88 13.78 -12.62
CA GLY A 237 17.70 13.09 -12.12
C GLY A 237 17.42 11.78 -12.86
N ILE A 238 17.49 11.80 -14.19
CA ILE A 238 17.32 10.60 -15.03
C ILE A 238 18.40 9.56 -14.72
N LEU A 239 19.67 9.97 -14.61
CA LEU A 239 20.76 9.06 -14.27
C LEU A 239 20.60 8.46 -12.87
N ALA A 240 20.19 9.26 -11.88
CA ALA A 240 19.96 8.78 -10.52
C ALA A 240 18.80 7.77 -10.46
N ILE A 241 17.68 8.07 -11.11
CA ILE A 241 16.53 7.16 -11.20
C ILE A 241 16.93 5.89 -11.98
N GLY A 242 17.61 6.03 -13.11
CA GLY A 242 18.09 4.90 -13.91
C GLY A 242 19.03 3.99 -13.12
N ALA A 243 19.98 4.57 -12.39
CA ALA A 243 20.89 3.83 -11.50
C ALA A 243 20.12 3.10 -10.39
N PHE A 244 19.12 3.75 -9.80
CA PHE A 244 18.25 3.13 -8.78
C PHE A 244 17.52 1.92 -9.37
N TYR A 245 16.87 2.04 -10.54
CA TYR A 245 16.17 0.93 -11.17
C TYR A 245 17.12 -0.20 -11.58
N ALA A 246 18.31 0.14 -12.10
CA ALA A 246 19.32 -0.86 -12.44
C ALA A 246 19.82 -1.62 -11.19
N ALA A 247 20.15 -0.90 -10.11
CA ALA A 247 20.63 -1.51 -8.88
C ALA A 247 19.54 -2.36 -8.21
N ALA A 248 18.31 -1.83 -8.09
CA ALA A 248 17.18 -2.54 -7.51
C ALA A 248 16.78 -3.77 -8.35
N GLY A 249 16.74 -3.62 -9.68
CA GLY A 249 16.42 -4.70 -10.62
C GLY A 249 17.44 -5.83 -10.57
N LEU A 250 18.73 -5.51 -10.57
CA LEU A 250 19.81 -6.49 -10.41
C LEU A 250 19.76 -7.14 -9.01
N GLY A 251 19.44 -6.37 -7.97
CA GLY A 251 19.26 -6.87 -6.61
C GLY A 251 18.11 -7.87 -6.51
N ILE A 252 16.95 -7.54 -7.04
CA ILE A 252 15.78 -8.45 -7.10
C ILE A 252 16.11 -9.69 -7.93
N HIS A 253 16.72 -9.53 -9.10
CA HIS A 253 17.12 -10.66 -9.96
C HIS A 253 18.07 -11.61 -9.22
N LYS A 254 19.07 -11.09 -8.52
CA LYS A 254 20.02 -11.87 -7.74
C LYS A 254 19.33 -12.56 -6.55
N LEU A 255 18.38 -11.89 -5.91
CA LEU A 255 17.60 -12.48 -4.81
C LEU A 255 16.75 -13.65 -5.32
N VAL A 256 16.01 -13.45 -6.40
CA VAL A 256 15.14 -14.45 -7.02
C VAL A 256 15.92 -15.66 -7.52
N THR A 257 17.08 -15.45 -8.14
CA THR A 257 17.90 -16.55 -8.67
C THR A 257 18.64 -17.35 -7.58
N ARG A 258 18.90 -16.74 -6.42
CA ARG A 258 19.59 -17.39 -5.30
C ARG A 258 18.68 -18.10 -4.31
N THR A 259 17.46 -17.62 -4.17
CA THR A 259 16.47 -18.21 -3.26
C THR A 259 15.68 -19.29 -3.99
N SER A 260 15.54 -20.46 -3.36
CA SER A 260 14.71 -21.56 -3.86
C SER A 260 13.21 -21.23 -3.89
N LEU A 261 12.83 -20.04 -3.37
CA LEU A 261 11.44 -19.68 -3.08
C LEU A 261 10.56 -19.64 -4.33
N ASP A 262 11.07 -19.24 -5.50
CA ASP A 262 10.25 -19.19 -6.69
C ASP A 262 11.05 -19.27 -8.01
N ARG A 263 12.19 -19.93 -8.00
CA ARG A 263 12.96 -20.15 -9.23
C ARG A 263 12.11 -20.76 -10.34
N LYS A 264 11.28 -21.74 -9.98
CA LYS A 264 10.35 -22.40 -10.92
C LYS A 264 9.25 -21.45 -11.44
N LEU A 265 8.84 -20.46 -10.65
CA LEU A 265 7.87 -19.46 -11.06
C LEU A 265 8.47 -18.54 -12.13
N PHE A 266 9.69 -18.05 -11.89
CA PHE A 266 10.36 -17.15 -12.82
C PHE A 266 10.85 -17.84 -14.10
N GLU A 267 11.15 -19.12 -14.05
CA GLU A 267 11.45 -19.94 -15.24
C GLU A 267 10.26 -20.06 -16.20
N ARG A 268 9.02 -19.83 -15.71
CA ARG A 268 7.79 -19.87 -16.50
C ARG A 268 7.33 -18.52 -17.00
N THR A 269 7.92 -17.42 -16.55
CA THR A 269 7.56 -16.08 -16.97
C THR A 269 8.26 -15.70 -18.26
N SER A 270 7.56 -15.02 -19.17
CA SER A 270 8.19 -14.35 -20.29
C SER A 270 9.04 -13.17 -19.80
N LEU A 271 10.00 -12.73 -20.62
CA LEU A 271 10.81 -11.56 -20.29
C LEU A 271 9.95 -10.32 -20.03
N LEU A 272 8.90 -10.12 -20.83
CA LEU A 272 7.98 -8.99 -20.67
C LEU A 272 7.24 -9.04 -19.31
N GLN A 273 6.70 -10.20 -18.95
CA GLN A 273 6.05 -10.39 -17.64
C GLN A 273 7.02 -10.12 -16.49
N TYR A 274 8.24 -10.61 -16.59
CA TYR A 274 9.26 -10.42 -15.56
C TYR A 274 9.66 -8.95 -15.41
N LEU A 275 9.90 -8.24 -16.51
CA LEU A 275 10.24 -6.81 -16.49
C LEU A 275 9.07 -5.97 -15.99
N THR A 276 7.83 -6.31 -16.36
CA THR A 276 6.63 -5.63 -15.86
C THR A 276 6.48 -5.81 -14.35
N PHE A 277 6.66 -7.04 -13.88
CA PHE A 277 6.66 -7.32 -12.43
C PHE A 277 7.74 -6.51 -11.70
N GLN A 278 8.98 -6.52 -12.21
CA GLN A 278 10.07 -5.74 -11.62
C GLN A 278 9.75 -4.24 -11.60
N PHE A 279 9.21 -3.70 -12.69
CA PHE A 279 8.86 -2.29 -12.76
C PHE A 279 7.88 -1.90 -11.64
N PHE A 280 6.78 -2.61 -11.46
CA PHE A 280 5.81 -2.33 -10.40
C PHE A 280 6.39 -2.56 -9.00
N ALA A 281 7.12 -3.65 -8.80
CA ALA A 281 7.73 -3.95 -7.51
C ALA A 281 8.77 -2.88 -7.11
N ILE A 282 9.65 -2.47 -8.04
CA ILE A 282 10.66 -1.44 -7.78
C ILE A 282 9.99 -0.09 -7.53
N THR A 283 9.01 0.30 -8.34
CA THR A 283 8.37 1.61 -8.21
C THR A 283 7.61 1.74 -6.90
N ILE A 284 6.75 0.77 -6.60
CA ILE A 284 5.82 0.86 -5.46
C ILE A 284 6.47 0.40 -4.16
N LEU A 285 7.14 -0.77 -4.18
CA LEU A 285 7.63 -1.39 -2.93
C LEU A 285 9.02 -0.90 -2.52
N ALA A 286 9.85 -0.46 -3.46
CA ALA A 286 11.18 0.05 -3.18
C ALA A 286 11.30 1.57 -3.38
N GLY A 287 10.74 2.11 -4.45
CA GLY A 287 10.86 3.52 -4.83
C GLY A 287 10.19 4.45 -3.83
N LEU A 288 8.96 4.14 -3.42
CA LEU A 288 8.26 4.96 -2.43
C LEU A 288 8.98 5.00 -1.07
N PRO A 289 9.36 3.88 -0.43
CA PRO A 289 10.15 3.92 0.79
C PRO A 289 11.51 4.61 0.61
N ALA A 290 12.21 4.37 -0.49
CA ALA A 290 13.48 5.03 -0.77
C ALA A 290 13.31 6.55 -0.84
N LYS A 291 12.26 7.03 -1.51
CA LYS A 291 11.95 8.46 -1.59
C LYS A 291 11.58 9.06 -0.23
N MET A 292 10.81 8.33 0.58
CA MET A 292 10.53 8.73 1.96
C MET A 292 11.82 8.88 2.77
N LEU A 293 12.73 7.92 2.69
CA LEU A 293 14.03 7.98 3.39
C LEU A 293 14.89 9.14 2.89
N LEU A 294 14.98 9.38 1.59
CA LEU A 294 15.70 10.53 1.03
C LEU A 294 15.17 11.85 1.58
N ARG A 295 13.85 11.98 1.69
CA ARG A 295 13.21 13.16 2.23
C ARG A 295 13.43 13.33 3.73
N LEU A 296 13.20 12.27 4.50
CA LEU A 296 13.26 12.32 5.96
C LEU A 296 14.69 12.43 6.49
N LEU A 297 15.64 11.68 5.90
CA LEU A 297 17.01 11.61 6.41
C LEU A 297 17.94 12.66 5.77
N LEU A 298 17.79 12.88 4.46
CA LEU A 298 18.70 13.76 3.70
C LEU A 298 18.06 15.09 3.28
N ARG A 299 16.77 15.30 3.59
CA ARG A 299 15.99 16.48 3.20
C ARG A 299 15.98 16.74 1.68
N ILE A 300 16.12 15.69 0.87
CA ILE A 300 16.07 15.76 -0.57
C ILE A 300 14.61 15.73 -1.01
N LYS A 301 14.12 16.85 -1.55
CA LYS A 301 12.72 16.98 -2.00
C LYS A 301 12.53 16.37 -3.39
N TYR A 302 13.33 16.76 -4.37
CA TYR A 302 13.23 16.25 -5.73
C TYR A 302 14.55 15.65 -6.21
N VAL A 303 14.47 14.48 -6.82
CA VAL A 303 15.56 13.77 -7.47
C VAL A 303 15.66 14.18 -8.93
N LEU A 304 14.50 14.22 -9.61
CA LEU A 304 14.35 14.66 -10.99
C LEU A 304 13.59 15.98 -11.02
N ILE A 305 14.13 16.98 -11.68
CA ILE A 305 13.49 18.27 -11.90
C ILE A 305 13.34 18.50 -13.39
N THR A 306 12.11 18.76 -13.81
CA THR A 306 11.78 19.11 -15.19
C THR A 306 10.84 20.33 -15.20
N PRO A 307 10.68 21.03 -16.34
CA PRO A 307 9.72 22.13 -16.43
C PRO A 307 8.26 21.73 -16.23
N TRP A 308 7.94 20.43 -16.35
CA TRP A 308 6.56 19.92 -16.36
C TRP A 308 6.20 19.18 -15.08
N PHE A 309 7.14 18.42 -14.49
CA PHE A 309 6.91 17.67 -13.28
C PHE A 309 8.23 17.36 -12.56
N ASN A 310 8.14 17.06 -11.27
CA ASN A 310 9.28 16.75 -10.41
C ASN A 310 9.04 15.43 -9.66
N VAL A 311 10.11 14.66 -9.45
CA VAL A 311 10.06 13.37 -8.74
C VAL A 311 11.02 13.35 -7.57
#